data_ef241dd2427a50130e3e2315659b377e
#
_entry.id   ef241dd2427a50130e3e2315659b377e
#
_cell.length_a   1.000
_cell.length_b   1.000
_cell.length_c   1.000
_cell.angle_alpha   90.00
_cell.angle_beta   90.00
_cell.angle_gamma   90.00
#
_symmetry.space_group_name_H-M   'P 1'
#
loop_
_entity.id
_entity.type
_entity.pdbx_description
1 polymer ?
#
loop_
_entity_poly.entity_id
_entity_poly.type
_entity_poly.pdbx_seq_one_letter_code
_entity_poly.pdbx_strand_id
1 'polypeptide(L)'
;MAMKDVRGRDGEERAADYLLAAGYRVVDRNWRCPAGEIDIVATRGASLVIVEVKTRRTEWFGHPFEAVDARKAARLWRLGATWSRTHESEARGRRLQLDIIGITGEDPRTAVLEHLEDVR
;
A
#
# COMPACT_ATOMS: atom_id res chain seq x y z
N MET A 1 7.79 12.80 -13.97
CA MET A 1 6.94 12.14 -12.99
C MET A 1 6.43 10.83 -13.54
N ALA A 2 6.68 9.74 -12.82
CA ALA A 2 6.19 8.44 -13.26
C ALA A 2 4.67 8.37 -13.14
N MET A 3 4.02 7.91 -14.19
CA MET A 3 2.58 7.67 -14.17
C MET A 3 2.34 6.17 -14.05
N LYS A 4 1.39 5.81 -13.24
CA LYS A 4 0.98 4.41 -13.15
C LYS A 4 0.20 4.04 -14.40
N ASP A 5 0.43 2.86 -14.91
CA ASP A 5 -0.34 2.35 -16.03
C ASP A 5 -1.76 1.96 -15.58
N VAL A 6 -2.59 1.58 -16.53
CA VAL A 6 -3.99 1.22 -16.25
C VAL A 6 -4.07 0.04 -15.28
N ARG A 7 -3.20 -0.96 -15.44
CA ARG A 7 -3.18 -2.12 -14.54
C ARG A 7 -2.85 -1.71 -13.12
N GLY A 8 -1.86 -0.84 -12.94
CA GLY A 8 -1.49 -0.34 -11.63
C GLY A 8 -2.63 0.42 -10.96
N ARG A 9 -3.32 1.27 -11.72
CA ARG A 9 -4.47 2.01 -11.20
C ARG A 9 -5.63 1.10 -10.84
N ASP A 10 -5.93 0.11 -11.68
CA ASP A 10 -6.99 -0.86 -11.41
C ASP A 10 -6.66 -1.70 -10.17
N GLY A 11 -5.40 -2.09 -10.01
CA GLY A 11 -4.96 -2.81 -8.82
C GLY A 11 -5.09 -1.99 -7.55
N GLU A 12 -4.72 -0.70 -7.60
CA GLU A 12 -4.86 0.17 -6.44
C GLU A 12 -6.33 0.43 -6.10
N GLU A 13 -7.18 0.59 -7.12
CA GLU A 13 -8.62 0.74 -6.90
C GLU A 13 -9.19 -0.52 -6.24
N ARG A 14 -8.81 -1.69 -6.74
CA ARG A 14 -9.21 -2.96 -6.15
C ARG A 14 -8.75 -3.08 -4.70
N ALA A 15 -7.50 -2.67 -4.41
CA ALA A 15 -6.95 -2.70 -3.06
C ALA A 15 -7.70 -1.77 -2.11
N ALA A 16 -8.03 -0.55 -2.58
CA ALA A 16 -8.79 0.41 -1.78
C ALA A 16 -10.18 -0.14 -1.43
N ASP A 17 -10.88 -0.72 -2.41
CA ASP A 17 -12.19 -1.32 -2.19
C ASP A 17 -12.12 -2.49 -1.20
N TYR A 18 -11.09 -3.32 -1.34
CA TYR A 18 -10.85 -4.43 -0.42
C TYR A 18 -10.64 -3.93 1.01
N LEU A 19 -9.81 -2.90 1.19
CA LEU A 19 -9.52 -2.34 2.50
C LEU A 19 -10.78 -1.77 3.15
N LEU A 20 -11.60 -1.04 2.39
CA LEU A 20 -12.87 -0.52 2.89
C LEU A 20 -13.77 -1.65 3.37
N ALA A 21 -13.90 -2.72 2.58
CA ALA A 21 -14.71 -3.88 2.95
C ALA A 21 -14.16 -4.61 4.18
N ALA A 22 -12.84 -4.54 4.39
CA ALA A 22 -12.17 -5.18 5.53
C ALA A 22 -12.16 -4.31 6.79
N GLY A 23 -12.83 -3.17 6.78
CA GLY A 23 -12.96 -2.30 7.96
C GLY A 23 -11.90 -1.22 8.08
N TYR A 24 -11.08 -1.01 7.05
CA TYR A 24 -10.12 0.09 7.02
C TYR A 24 -10.79 1.36 6.52
N ARG A 25 -10.29 2.50 6.96
CA ARG A 25 -10.64 3.80 6.41
C ARG A 25 -9.46 4.29 5.58
N VAL A 26 -9.67 4.50 4.28
CA VAL A 26 -8.62 5.02 3.39
C VAL A 26 -8.57 6.54 3.56
N VAL A 27 -7.42 7.06 3.99
CA VAL A 27 -7.27 8.49 4.30
C VAL A 27 -6.41 9.24 3.30
N ASP A 28 -5.61 8.54 2.50
CA ASP A 28 -4.83 9.17 1.44
C ASP A 28 -4.48 8.13 0.37
N ARG A 29 -4.26 8.61 -0.85
CA ARG A 29 -3.89 7.75 -1.97
C ARG A 29 -2.88 8.49 -2.84
N ASN A 30 -1.89 7.74 -3.36
CA ASN A 30 -0.89 8.28 -4.27
C ASN A 30 -0.19 9.53 -3.74
N TRP A 31 0.14 9.49 -2.44
CA TRP A 31 0.86 10.58 -1.82
C TRP A 31 2.32 10.57 -2.23
N ARG A 32 2.83 11.75 -2.56
CA ARG A 32 4.21 11.90 -3.04
C ARG A 32 4.96 12.95 -2.27
N CYS A 33 6.26 12.70 -2.11
CA CYS A 33 7.21 13.67 -1.59
C CYS A 33 8.55 13.45 -2.32
N PRO A 34 9.56 14.29 -2.12
CA PRO A 34 10.85 14.11 -2.81
C PRO A 34 11.49 12.75 -2.58
N ALA A 35 11.23 12.11 -1.44
CA ALA A 35 11.82 10.82 -1.09
C ALA A 35 11.09 9.62 -1.71
N GLY A 36 9.89 9.80 -2.26
CA GLY A 36 9.15 8.70 -2.88
C GLY A 36 7.64 8.84 -2.77
N GLU A 37 6.96 7.71 -2.92
CA GLU A 37 5.50 7.65 -3.02
C GLU A 37 4.93 6.58 -2.10
N ILE A 38 3.73 6.84 -1.56
CA ILE A 38 2.92 5.85 -0.85
C ILE A 38 1.65 5.62 -1.66
N ASP A 39 1.33 4.36 -1.95
CA ASP A 39 0.14 4.03 -2.74
C ASP A 39 -1.14 4.33 -1.98
N ILE A 40 -1.27 3.83 -0.75
CA ILE A 40 -2.46 4.02 0.08
C ILE A 40 -2.03 4.24 1.52
N VAL A 41 -2.68 5.18 2.20
CA VAL A 41 -2.60 5.33 3.65
C VAL A 41 -3.98 5.06 4.21
N ALA A 42 -4.07 4.18 5.21
CA ALA A 42 -5.34 3.80 5.80
C ALA A 42 -5.23 3.75 7.32
N THR A 43 -6.36 3.82 7.98
CA THR A 43 -6.43 3.64 9.44
C THR A 43 -7.38 2.51 9.77
N ARG A 44 -7.04 1.77 10.82
CA ARG A 44 -7.92 0.76 11.41
C ARG A 44 -7.60 0.70 12.90
N GLY A 45 -8.55 1.15 13.74
CA GLY A 45 -8.33 1.21 15.19
C GLY A 45 -7.11 2.05 15.54
N ALA A 46 -6.18 1.49 16.31
CA ALA A 46 -4.97 2.16 16.75
C ALA A 46 -3.82 2.09 15.74
N SER A 47 -4.08 1.65 14.52
CA SER A 47 -3.05 1.50 13.49
C SER A 47 -3.18 2.56 12.39
N LEU A 48 -2.05 3.14 12.02
CA LEU A 48 -1.89 3.92 10.80
C LEU A 48 -1.11 3.06 9.82
N VAL A 49 -1.75 2.68 8.72
CA VAL A 49 -1.24 1.62 7.86
C VAL A 49 -0.80 2.20 6.52
N ILE A 50 0.47 2.04 6.21
CA ILE A 50 1.03 2.36 4.91
C ILE A 50 0.88 1.10 4.06
N VAL A 51 0.19 1.19 2.93
CA VAL A 51 -0.09 0.03 2.09
C VAL A 51 0.61 0.18 0.76
N GLU A 52 1.47 -0.78 0.45
CA GLU A 52 2.10 -0.89 -0.87
C GLU A 52 1.29 -1.89 -1.69
N VAL A 53 0.90 -1.50 -2.89
CA VAL A 53 0.11 -2.35 -3.78
C VAL A 53 0.99 -2.79 -4.95
N LYS A 54 1.09 -4.10 -5.16
CA LYS A 54 1.85 -4.65 -6.27
C LYS A 54 0.94 -5.52 -7.15
N THR A 55 0.86 -5.16 -8.41
CA THR A 55 0.03 -5.85 -9.40
C THR A 55 0.92 -6.57 -10.39
N ARG A 56 0.68 -7.87 -10.60
CA ARG A 56 1.41 -8.71 -11.55
C ARG A 56 0.43 -9.54 -12.36
N ARG A 57 0.79 -9.83 -13.60
CA ARG A 57 -0.03 -10.73 -14.44
C ARG A 57 0.11 -12.17 -13.99
N THR A 58 1.31 -12.58 -13.61
CA THR A 58 1.63 -13.96 -13.19
C THR A 58 2.68 -13.91 -12.09
N GLU A 59 2.96 -15.08 -11.49
CA GLU A 59 4.08 -15.23 -10.55
C GLU A 59 5.36 -15.69 -11.24
N TRP A 60 5.42 -15.64 -12.57
CA TRP A 60 6.58 -16.08 -13.34
C TRP A 60 7.89 -15.44 -12.85
N PHE A 61 7.84 -14.16 -12.47
CA PHE A 61 8.99 -13.42 -11.96
C PHE A 61 8.97 -13.31 -10.42
N GLY A 62 8.27 -14.19 -9.75
CA GLY A 62 8.17 -14.22 -8.30
C GLY A 62 6.83 -13.73 -7.78
N HIS A 63 6.59 -13.97 -6.50
CA HIS A 63 5.38 -13.51 -5.82
C HIS A 63 5.41 -11.98 -5.66
N PRO A 64 4.26 -11.28 -5.77
CA PRO A 64 4.23 -9.82 -5.59
C PRO A 64 4.88 -9.32 -4.30
N PHE A 65 4.80 -10.08 -3.20
CA PHE A 65 5.41 -9.68 -1.93
C PHE A 65 6.94 -9.58 -2.02
N GLU A 66 7.57 -10.33 -2.91
CA GLU A 66 9.01 -10.29 -3.11
C GLU A 66 9.49 -8.96 -3.71
N ALA A 67 8.59 -8.16 -4.26
CA ALA A 67 8.92 -6.84 -4.77
C ALA A 67 9.27 -5.86 -3.64
N VAL A 68 8.90 -6.17 -2.40
CA VAL A 68 9.20 -5.34 -1.24
C VAL A 68 10.29 -6.03 -0.42
N ASP A 69 11.55 -5.76 -0.81
CA ASP A 69 12.70 -6.24 -0.06
C ASP A 69 12.96 -5.35 1.17
N ALA A 70 14.01 -5.68 1.94
CA ALA A 70 14.33 -4.94 3.17
C ALA A 70 14.63 -3.47 2.91
N ARG A 71 15.27 -3.15 1.78
CA ARG A 71 15.59 -1.76 1.41
C ARG A 71 14.31 -0.98 1.11
N LYS A 72 13.42 -1.56 0.33
CA LYS A 72 12.14 -0.92 0.01
C LYS A 72 11.26 -0.77 1.25
N ALA A 73 11.21 -1.79 2.10
CA ALA A 73 10.46 -1.72 3.35
C ALA A 73 10.97 -0.58 4.23
N ALA A 74 12.29 -0.45 4.38
CA ALA A 74 12.90 0.64 5.16
C ALA A 74 12.50 2.01 4.59
N ARG A 75 12.50 2.16 3.26
CA ARG A 75 12.08 3.40 2.60
C ARG A 75 10.62 3.69 2.87
N LEU A 76 9.76 2.69 2.78
CA LEU A 76 8.33 2.86 3.04
C LEU A 76 8.07 3.26 4.50
N TRP A 77 8.82 2.69 5.46
CA TRP A 77 8.75 3.11 6.86
C TRP A 77 9.11 4.60 7.03
N ARG A 78 10.17 5.05 6.35
CA ARG A 78 10.56 6.47 6.39
C ARG A 78 9.50 7.38 5.77
N LEU A 79 8.92 6.95 4.65
CA LEU A 79 7.83 7.69 4.01
C LEU A 79 6.61 7.79 4.92
N GLY A 80 6.27 6.69 5.60
CA GLY A 80 5.18 6.67 6.57
C GLY A 80 5.41 7.62 7.73
N ALA A 81 6.65 7.69 8.24
CA ALA A 81 7.00 8.63 9.29
C ALA A 81 6.85 10.08 8.82
N THR A 82 7.26 10.37 7.58
CA THR A 82 7.10 11.71 6.99
C THR A 82 5.62 12.06 6.83
N TRP A 83 4.82 11.14 6.33
CA TRP A 83 3.38 11.34 6.20
C TRP A 83 2.75 11.65 7.56
N SER A 84 3.14 10.90 8.58
CA SER A 84 2.62 11.08 9.95
C SER A 84 2.91 12.47 10.49
N ARG A 85 4.11 12.99 10.26
CA ARG A 85 4.49 14.33 10.74
C ARG A 85 3.69 15.44 10.06
N THR A 86 3.24 15.21 8.83
CA THR A 86 2.49 16.22 8.07
C THR A 86 0.97 16.02 8.16
N HIS A 87 0.52 14.97 8.84
CA HIS A 87 -0.90 14.63 9.00
C HIS A 87 -1.18 14.22 10.45
N GLU A 88 -0.85 15.11 11.38
CA GLU A 88 -0.88 14.80 12.82
C GLU A 88 -2.26 14.36 13.32
N SER A 89 -3.33 14.96 12.80
CA SER A 89 -4.67 14.60 13.26
C SER A 89 -5.02 13.14 12.97
N GLU A 90 -4.57 12.61 11.84
CA GLU A 90 -4.80 11.20 11.50
C GLU A 90 -3.82 10.27 12.21
N ALA A 91 -2.59 10.73 12.44
CA ALA A 91 -1.53 9.91 13.03
C ALA A 91 -1.59 9.81 14.54
N ARG A 92 -2.23 10.80 15.20
CA ARG A 92 -2.20 10.90 16.66
C ARG A 92 -2.82 9.67 17.31
N GLY A 93 -2.06 9.07 18.23
CA GLY A 93 -2.52 7.90 18.97
C GLY A 93 -2.50 6.62 18.18
N ARG A 94 -1.96 6.61 16.97
CA ARG A 94 -1.89 5.42 16.12
C ARG A 94 -0.45 4.96 15.92
N ARG A 95 -0.27 3.64 15.88
CA ARG A 95 1.02 3.02 15.61
C ARG A 95 1.18 2.82 14.12
N LEU A 96 2.34 3.22 13.59
CA LEU A 96 2.65 3.04 12.19
C LEU A 96 2.84 1.56 11.85
N GLN A 97 2.23 1.12 10.76
CA GLN A 97 2.26 -0.26 10.29
C GLN A 97 2.46 -0.28 8.78
N LEU A 98 3.17 -1.26 8.27
CA LEU A 98 3.36 -1.45 6.84
C LEU A 98 2.67 -2.74 6.41
N ASP A 99 1.79 -2.62 5.41
CA ASP A 99 1.12 -3.75 4.79
C ASP A 99 1.47 -3.81 3.30
N ILE A 100 1.39 -5.01 2.73
CA ILE A 100 1.56 -5.20 1.29
C ILE A 100 0.32 -5.91 0.77
N ILE A 101 -0.26 -5.40 -0.32
CA ILE A 101 -1.32 -6.07 -1.05
C ILE A 101 -0.77 -6.49 -2.40
N GLY A 102 -0.81 -7.79 -2.68
CA GLY A 102 -0.39 -8.36 -3.94
C GLY A 102 -1.62 -8.79 -4.75
N ILE A 103 -1.65 -8.40 -6.02
CA ILE A 103 -2.75 -8.76 -6.93
C ILE A 103 -2.13 -9.45 -8.13
N THR A 104 -2.50 -10.72 -8.34
CA THR A 104 -1.91 -11.55 -9.39
C THR A 104 -2.98 -12.12 -10.30
N GLY A 105 -2.90 -11.81 -11.58
CA GLY A 105 -3.83 -12.30 -12.59
C GLY A 105 -3.91 -11.36 -13.77
N GLU A 106 -4.55 -11.81 -14.83
CA GLU A 106 -4.64 -11.06 -16.08
C GLU A 106 -5.44 -9.79 -15.92
N ASP A 107 -6.59 -9.85 -15.25
CA ASP A 107 -7.43 -8.68 -14.96
C ASP A 107 -7.34 -8.34 -13.47
N PRO A 108 -6.69 -7.22 -13.10
CA PRO A 108 -6.54 -6.86 -11.68
C PRO A 108 -7.86 -6.77 -10.91
N ARG A 109 -8.96 -6.47 -11.60
CA ARG A 109 -10.26 -6.30 -10.95
C ARG A 109 -10.85 -7.61 -10.46
N THR A 110 -10.43 -8.74 -11.04
CA THR A 110 -10.91 -10.08 -10.68
C THR A 110 -9.81 -11.04 -10.26
N ALA A 111 -8.56 -10.58 -10.30
CA ALA A 111 -7.38 -11.38 -9.99
C ALA A 111 -7.32 -11.78 -8.52
N VAL A 112 -6.42 -12.70 -8.19
CA VAL A 112 -6.19 -13.12 -6.80
C VAL A 112 -5.58 -11.95 -6.02
N LEU A 113 -6.18 -11.62 -4.89
CA LEU A 113 -5.67 -10.60 -3.98
C LEU A 113 -5.18 -11.26 -2.70
N GLU A 114 -3.95 -10.92 -2.31
CA GLU A 114 -3.35 -11.40 -1.06
C GLU A 114 -2.90 -10.19 -0.24
N HIS A 115 -3.05 -10.28 1.07
CA HIS A 115 -2.75 -9.19 1.98
C HIS A 115 -1.78 -9.68 3.05
N LEU A 116 -0.59 -9.08 3.09
CA LEU A 116 0.41 -9.34 4.12
C LEU A 116 0.41 -8.17 5.09
N GLU A 117 0.01 -8.41 6.32
CA GLU A 117 -0.12 -7.37 7.32
C GLU A 117 1.13 -7.27 8.20
N ASP A 118 1.41 -6.04 8.63
CA ASP A 118 2.41 -5.74 9.65
C ASP A 118 3.80 -6.27 9.30
N VAL A 119 4.31 -5.83 8.16
CA VAL A 119 5.66 -6.17 7.70
C VAL A 119 6.69 -5.41 8.52
N ARG A 120 7.67 -6.13 9.09
CA ARG A 120 8.70 -5.52 9.93
C ARG A 120 10.11 -5.90 9.49
#